data_acac575505ab3336976f0818e1fa1a74
#
_entry.id   acac575505ab3336976f0818e1fa1a74
#
_cell.length_a   1.000
_cell.length_b   1.000
_cell.length_c   1.000
_cell.angle_alpha   90.00
_cell.angle_beta   90.00
_cell.angle_gamma   90.00
#
_symmetry.space_group_name_H-M   'P 1'
#
loop_
_entity.id
_entity.type
_entity.pdbx_description
1 polymer ?
#
loop_
_entity_poly.entity_id
_entity_poly.type
_entity_poly.pdbx_seq_one_letter_code
_entity_poly.pdbx_strand_id
1 'polypeptide(L)'
;MRIKLRICIGLAVALTSTVCMGSVRYLPGNVEAEISLKVPGNEAVDYQLHPEKLENNYFDYQMCGNDKLPVTVFHRVQERDGHMLLTVRLTAAEDVYFNYRQSLLTGYRHEDCQFYMPGFWYRRNLRSPKEAPSFHTSDSWLVREDRLSAPLTGIFSEKDKKFMIVNRLDDFAVDALSTHKEGEVILSGKTSLGFTGFENKQGVSVLSFGFPYREAPKSYIRKLTLAPAVTAYQHLKKGETILLTWQIAEGEAKDYSDFVQHTWEYCYDTYSPKLVDTPYSIEYMKQALSQFFVSSFVDKYPLVYNSGIHLRTDACTSNGQAEVGFIGRVLLNAFNAWEYGWECNREDLKTNSTKIFDSYLKNEIGRAHV
;
A
#
# COMPACT_ATOMS: atom_id res chain seq x y z
N MET A 1 -22.47 48.69 -16.11
CA MET A 1 -23.25 47.54 -16.61
C MET A 1 -23.04 46.39 -15.58
N ARG A 2 -24.03 46.17 -14.74
CA ARG A 2 -23.91 45.17 -13.63
C ARG A 2 -24.30 43.79 -14.16
N ILE A 3 -23.34 42.91 -14.25
CA ILE A 3 -23.57 41.48 -14.55
C ILE A 3 -23.94 40.80 -13.25
N LYS A 4 -25.19 40.37 -13.13
CA LYS A 4 -25.66 39.50 -12.02
C LYS A 4 -25.24 38.08 -12.31
N LEU A 5 -24.24 37.58 -11.56
CA LEU A 5 -23.87 36.17 -11.55
C LEU A 5 -24.97 35.40 -10.82
N ARG A 6 -25.74 34.59 -11.54
CA ARG A 6 -26.69 33.65 -10.96
C ARG A 6 -25.87 32.39 -10.58
N ILE A 7 -25.71 32.21 -9.28
CA ILE A 7 -25.19 30.95 -8.74
C ILE A 7 -26.31 29.92 -8.87
N CYS A 8 -26.18 29.00 -9.82
CA CYS A 8 -26.98 27.80 -9.85
C CYS A 8 -26.35 26.81 -8.84
N ILE A 9 -26.98 26.68 -7.66
CA ILE A 9 -26.70 25.60 -6.74
C ILE A 9 -27.29 24.32 -7.39
N GLY A 10 -26.46 23.60 -8.13
CA GLY A 10 -26.77 22.26 -8.58
C GLY A 10 -26.74 21.35 -7.37
N LEU A 11 -27.90 20.85 -6.97
CA LEU A 11 -28.03 19.77 -6.02
C LEU A 11 -27.45 18.51 -6.68
N ALA A 12 -26.18 18.22 -6.46
CA ALA A 12 -25.59 16.96 -6.81
C ALA A 12 -26.20 15.92 -5.87
N VAL A 13 -27.23 15.22 -6.34
CA VAL A 13 -27.68 13.98 -5.74
C VAL A 13 -26.54 12.99 -6.00
N ALA A 14 -25.69 12.80 -5.01
CA ALA A 14 -24.76 11.70 -4.98
C ALA A 14 -25.62 10.42 -4.92
N LEU A 15 -25.83 9.80 -6.08
CA LEU A 15 -26.23 8.41 -6.16
C LEU A 15 -25.04 7.62 -5.61
N THR A 16 -25.00 7.43 -4.30
CA THR A 16 -24.18 6.40 -3.69
C THR A 16 -24.72 5.07 -4.19
N SER A 17 -24.13 4.54 -5.25
CA SER A 17 -24.26 3.14 -5.60
C SER A 17 -23.65 2.37 -4.43
N THR A 18 -24.49 1.98 -3.46
CA THR A 18 -24.09 1.05 -2.43
C THR A 18 -23.79 -0.26 -3.16
N VAL A 19 -22.52 -0.48 -3.45
CA VAL A 19 -22.06 -1.77 -3.93
C VAL A 19 -22.36 -2.74 -2.81
N CYS A 20 -23.28 -3.67 -3.07
CA CYS A 20 -23.58 -4.74 -2.15
C CYS A 20 -22.35 -5.65 -2.13
N MET A 21 -21.41 -5.39 -1.23
CA MET A 21 -20.31 -6.30 -0.98
C MET A 21 -20.92 -7.57 -0.38
N GLY A 22 -20.72 -8.71 -1.07
CA GLY A 22 -21.20 -10.00 -0.59
C GLY A 22 -20.40 -10.47 0.62
N SER A 23 -21.03 -11.25 1.50
CA SER A 23 -20.31 -11.90 2.61
C SER A 23 -19.47 -13.05 2.07
N VAL A 24 -18.15 -12.97 2.23
CA VAL A 24 -17.26 -14.11 2.03
C VAL A 24 -17.66 -15.21 3.01
N ARG A 25 -18.09 -16.36 2.50
CA ARG A 25 -18.27 -17.51 3.38
C ARG A 25 -16.89 -18.06 3.74
N TYR A 26 -16.46 -17.83 4.97
CA TYR A 26 -15.34 -18.56 5.54
C TYR A 26 -15.73 -20.04 5.65
N LEU A 27 -15.39 -20.76 4.59
CA LEU A 27 -15.50 -22.21 4.62
C LEU A 27 -14.14 -22.76 5.03
N PRO A 28 -14.05 -23.63 6.03
CA PRO A 28 -12.79 -24.23 6.46
C PRO A 28 -11.96 -24.84 5.30
N GLY A 29 -12.62 -25.29 4.23
CA GLY A 29 -11.95 -25.82 3.05
C GLY A 29 -11.31 -24.78 2.12
N ASN A 30 -11.60 -23.47 2.30
CA ASN A 30 -11.03 -22.40 1.48
C ASN A 30 -9.84 -21.71 2.16
N VAL A 31 -9.50 -22.13 3.37
CA VAL A 31 -8.45 -21.50 4.18
C VAL A 31 -7.39 -22.50 4.52
N GLU A 32 -6.16 -22.15 4.21
CA GLU A 32 -4.97 -22.84 4.65
C GLU A 32 -4.22 -21.95 5.63
N ALA A 33 -3.88 -22.49 6.79
CA ALA A 33 -3.07 -21.79 7.77
C ALA A 33 -1.79 -22.59 8.05
N GLU A 34 -0.70 -21.87 8.24
CA GLU A 34 0.63 -22.41 8.47
C GLU A 34 1.30 -21.64 9.61
N ILE A 35 1.98 -22.33 10.48
CA ILE A 35 2.88 -21.71 11.43
C ILE A 35 4.28 -22.29 11.26
N SER A 36 5.23 -21.38 11.09
CA SER A 36 6.66 -21.70 11.03
C SER A 36 7.28 -21.41 12.39
N LEU A 37 7.90 -22.40 12.99
CA LEU A 37 8.56 -22.30 14.29
C LEU A 37 10.07 -22.36 14.13
N LYS A 38 10.77 -21.48 14.84
CA LYS A 38 12.21 -21.30 14.74
C LYS A 38 12.87 -21.43 16.11
N VAL A 39 13.91 -22.24 16.18
CA VAL A 39 14.88 -22.21 17.27
C VAL A 39 16.12 -21.50 16.72
N PRO A 40 16.63 -20.43 17.35
CA PRO A 40 17.83 -19.75 16.89
C PRO A 40 19.00 -20.73 16.70
N GLY A 41 19.62 -20.67 15.52
CA GLY A 41 20.72 -21.57 15.13
C GLY A 41 20.28 -22.85 14.40
N ASN A 42 19.00 -23.20 14.40
CA ASN A 42 18.45 -24.35 13.66
C ASN A 42 17.63 -23.85 12.46
N GLU A 43 17.30 -24.76 11.53
CA GLU A 43 16.33 -24.50 10.49
C GLU A 43 14.92 -24.32 11.07
N ALA A 44 14.08 -23.53 10.39
CA ALA A 44 12.69 -23.39 10.76
C ALA A 44 11.89 -24.64 10.37
N VAL A 45 10.84 -24.94 11.11
CA VAL A 45 9.94 -26.06 10.84
C VAL A 45 8.55 -25.51 10.59
N ASP A 46 7.98 -25.85 9.45
CA ASP A 46 6.65 -25.43 9.02
C ASP A 46 5.59 -26.46 9.40
N TYR A 47 4.52 -26.00 10.03
CA TYR A 47 3.39 -26.84 10.43
C TYR A 47 2.12 -26.35 9.76
N GLN A 48 1.49 -27.23 8.99
CA GLN A 48 0.16 -26.98 8.45
C GLN A 48 -0.87 -27.10 9.58
N LEU A 49 -1.80 -26.15 9.61
CA LEU A 49 -2.83 -26.07 10.62
C LEU A 49 -4.21 -26.39 10.01
N HIS A 50 -4.99 -27.20 10.71
CA HIS A 50 -6.33 -27.58 10.30
C HIS A 50 -7.36 -27.07 11.29
N PRO A 51 -8.52 -26.55 10.83
CA PRO A 51 -9.55 -26.05 11.72
C PRO A 51 -10.32 -27.18 12.40
N GLU A 52 -10.38 -27.13 13.72
CA GLU A 52 -11.29 -27.92 14.52
C GLU A 52 -12.40 -27.02 15.08
N LYS A 53 -13.66 -27.36 14.75
CA LYS A 53 -14.80 -26.58 15.18
C LYS A 53 -15.08 -26.82 16.68
N LEU A 54 -15.24 -25.72 17.42
CA LEU A 54 -15.67 -25.79 18.81
C LEU A 54 -17.19 -26.01 18.88
N GLU A 55 -17.64 -26.94 19.73
CA GLU A 55 -19.03 -27.46 19.74
C GLU A 55 -20.14 -26.43 19.94
N ASN A 56 -19.83 -25.28 20.54
CA ASN A 56 -20.83 -24.27 20.92
C ASN A 56 -20.74 -22.94 20.15
N ASN A 57 -19.84 -22.81 19.21
CA ASN A 57 -19.71 -21.57 18.45
C ASN A 57 -19.42 -21.82 16.97
N TYR A 58 -20.32 -21.37 16.10
CA TYR A 58 -20.24 -21.63 14.65
C TYR A 58 -19.12 -20.89 13.96
N PHE A 59 -18.49 -19.93 14.63
CA PHE A 59 -17.51 -19.01 14.04
C PHE A 59 -16.13 -19.06 14.71
N ASP A 60 -15.98 -19.88 15.74
CA ASP A 60 -14.72 -20.05 16.45
C ASP A 60 -14.08 -21.41 16.11
N TYR A 61 -12.80 -21.39 15.77
CA TYR A 61 -12.04 -22.58 15.39
C TYR A 61 -10.71 -22.62 16.13
N GLN A 62 -10.38 -23.72 16.76
CA GLN A 62 -9.02 -24.03 17.13
C GLN A 62 -8.29 -24.55 15.89
N MET A 63 -7.11 -24.04 15.63
CA MET A 63 -6.27 -24.47 14.52
C MET A 63 -5.25 -25.47 15.08
N CYS A 64 -5.29 -26.70 14.63
CA CYS A 64 -4.46 -27.79 15.14
C CYS A 64 -3.46 -28.24 14.06
N GLY A 65 -2.23 -28.52 14.47
CA GLY A 65 -1.26 -29.27 13.66
C GLY A 65 -1.41 -30.78 13.87
N ASN A 66 -0.74 -31.57 13.05
CA ASN A 66 -0.68 -33.01 13.24
C ASN A 66 0.08 -33.40 14.52
N ASP A 67 0.96 -32.52 14.99
CA ASP A 67 1.73 -32.68 16.22
C ASP A 67 1.30 -31.66 17.28
N LYS A 68 1.62 -31.93 18.53
CA LYS A 68 1.41 -30.99 19.63
C LYS A 68 2.37 -29.81 19.47
N LEU A 69 1.81 -28.63 19.18
CA LEU A 69 2.57 -27.40 19.01
C LEU A 69 2.82 -26.68 20.35
N PRO A 70 3.96 -25.99 20.49
CA PRO A 70 4.23 -25.13 21.66
C PRO A 70 3.46 -23.80 21.62
N VAL A 71 2.54 -23.64 20.68
CA VAL A 71 1.68 -22.48 20.50
C VAL A 71 0.26 -22.93 20.15
N THR A 72 -0.72 -22.28 20.75
CA THR A 72 -2.13 -22.47 20.40
C THR A 72 -2.56 -21.38 19.45
N VAL A 73 -3.17 -21.76 18.33
CA VAL A 73 -3.71 -20.87 17.32
C VAL A 73 -5.23 -20.96 17.33
N PHE A 74 -5.89 -19.83 17.42
CA PHE A 74 -7.35 -19.77 17.48
C PHE A 74 -7.86 -18.72 16.50
N HIS A 75 -8.81 -19.10 15.65
CA HIS A 75 -9.48 -18.21 14.71
C HIS A 75 -10.90 -17.90 15.20
N ARG A 76 -11.23 -16.62 15.19
CA ARG A 76 -12.61 -16.15 15.30
C ARG A 76 -12.99 -15.45 14.01
N VAL A 77 -14.08 -15.91 13.42
CA VAL A 77 -14.63 -15.35 12.19
C VAL A 77 -15.99 -14.74 12.50
N GLN A 78 -16.17 -13.48 12.13
CA GLN A 78 -17.42 -12.76 12.33
C GLN A 78 -17.79 -12.05 11.03
N GLU A 79 -19.07 -12.05 10.70
CA GLU A 79 -19.61 -11.17 9.68
C GLU A 79 -19.99 -9.84 10.33
N ARG A 80 -19.45 -8.75 9.79
CA ARG A 80 -19.74 -7.41 10.25
C ARG A 80 -19.88 -6.48 9.04
N ASP A 81 -21.03 -5.81 8.93
CA ASP A 81 -21.31 -4.82 7.86
C ASP A 81 -21.08 -5.37 6.44
N GLY A 82 -21.42 -6.65 6.21
CA GLY A 82 -21.23 -7.32 4.93
C GLY A 82 -19.79 -7.78 4.65
N HIS A 83 -18.90 -7.67 5.62
CA HIS A 83 -17.50 -8.10 5.52
C HIS A 83 -17.19 -9.19 6.54
N MET A 84 -16.22 -10.02 6.22
CA MET A 84 -15.70 -11.02 7.14
C MET A 84 -14.56 -10.43 7.97
N LEU A 85 -14.75 -10.41 9.28
CA LEU A 85 -13.69 -10.06 10.23
C LEU A 85 -13.06 -11.36 10.75
N LEU A 86 -11.76 -11.52 10.52
CA LEU A 86 -10.96 -12.63 11.01
C LEU A 86 -10.04 -12.14 12.13
N THR A 87 -10.23 -12.65 13.34
CA THR A 87 -9.29 -12.44 14.45
C THR A 87 -8.54 -13.74 14.72
N VAL A 88 -7.22 -13.65 14.69
CA VAL A 88 -6.31 -14.75 15.03
C VAL A 88 -5.67 -14.47 16.37
N ARG A 89 -5.77 -15.42 17.29
CA ARG A 89 -5.12 -15.39 18.59
C ARG A 89 -4.05 -16.48 18.66
N LEU A 90 -2.82 -16.06 18.88
CA LEU A 90 -1.66 -16.92 19.09
C LEU A 90 -1.25 -16.84 20.54
N THR A 91 -1.24 -17.98 21.26
CA THR A 91 -0.82 -18.05 22.67
C THR A 91 0.30 -19.07 22.83
N ALA A 92 1.44 -18.65 23.33
CA ALA A 92 2.60 -19.52 23.53
C ALA A 92 2.46 -20.39 24.78
N ALA A 93 2.61 -21.67 24.64
CA ALA A 93 2.74 -22.62 25.76
C ALA A 93 4.18 -22.73 26.27
N GLU A 94 5.15 -22.41 25.42
CA GLU A 94 6.58 -22.35 25.67
C GLU A 94 7.18 -21.15 24.94
N ASP A 95 8.44 -20.79 25.22
CA ASP A 95 9.14 -19.74 24.49
C ASP A 95 9.37 -20.16 23.04
N VAL A 96 8.86 -19.38 22.08
CA VAL A 96 8.96 -19.72 20.65
C VAL A 96 9.32 -18.50 19.80
N TYR A 97 10.00 -18.72 18.68
CA TYR A 97 10.06 -17.77 17.58
C TYR A 97 9.13 -18.28 16.49
N PHE A 98 8.23 -17.46 16.01
CA PHE A 98 7.20 -17.87 15.07
C PHE A 98 7.08 -16.93 13.87
N ASN A 99 6.58 -17.49 12.77
CA ASN A 99 5.97 -16.78 11.66
C ASN A 99 4.65 -17.47 11.34
N TYR A 100 3.57 -16.70 11.31
CA TYR A 100 2.22 -17.20 11.02
C TYR A 100 1.78 -16.73 9.64
N ARG A 101 1.24 -17.64 8.83
CA ARG A 101 0.73 -17.38 7.50
C ARG A 101 -0.67 -17.95 7.35
N GLN A 102 -1.49 -17.23 6.62
CA GLN A 102 -2.79 -17.68 6.17
C GLN A 102 -2.93 -17.44 4.68
N SER A 103 -3.58 -18.38 4.01
CA SER A 103 -3.91 -18.32 2.60
C SER A 103 -5.40 -18.54 2.41
N LEU A 104 -6.05 -17.67 1.63
CA LEU A 104 -7.46 -17.75 1.29
C LEU A 104 -7.59 -17.99 -0.22
N LEU A 105 -8.14 -19.15 -0.59
CA LEU A 105 -8.40 -19.49 -1.97
C LEU A 105 -9.59 -18.65 -2.49
N THR A 106 -9.37 -17.94 -3.59
CA THR A 106 -10.44 -17.13 -4.20
C THR A 106 -11.39 -17.93 -5.08
N GLY A 107 -10.95 -19.10 -5.55
CA GLY A 107 -11.65 -19.86 -6.58
C GLY A 107 -11.43 -19.31 -7.99
N TYR A 108 -10.70 -18.22 -8.18
CA TYR A 108 -10.45 -17.59 -9.48
C TYR A 108 -9.25 -18.26 -10.17
N ARG A 109 -9.35 -18.52 -11.48
CA ARG A 109 -8.21 -18.97 -12.26
C ARG A 109 -7.15 -17.87 -12.29
N HIS A 110 -5.94 -18.22 -11.96
CA HIS A 110 -4.84 -17.25 -11.82
C HIS A 110 -4.55 -16.49 -13.14
N GLU A 111 -4.70 -17.14 -14.27
CA GLU A 111 -4.51 -16.53 -15.59
C GLU A 111 -5.55 -15.45 -15.93
N ASP A 112 -6.75 -15.51 -15.32
CA ASP A 112 -7.82 -14.55 -15.51
C ASP A 112 -7.74 -13.37 -14.51
N CYS A 113 -6.76 -13.39 -13.58
CA CYS A 113 -6.68 -12.43 -12.50
C CYS A 113 -5.74 -11.26 -12.76
N GLN A 114 -6.11 -10.12 -12.20
CA GLN A 114 -5.28 -8.93 -12.01
C GLN A 114 -5.20 -8.61 -10.52
N PHE A 115 -4.05 -8.07 -10.11
CA PHE A 115 -3.72 -7.89 -8.70
C PHE A 115 -3.54 -6.42 -8.37
N TYR A 116 -3.84 -6.07 -7.12
CA TYR A 116 -3.69 -4.73 -6.61
C TYR A 116 -3.09 -4.74 -5.21
N MET A 117 -1.95 -4.09 -5.05
CA MET A 117 -1.34 -3.75 -3.76
C MET A 117 -1.01 -2.25 -3.80
N PRO A 118 -1.67 -1.41 -3.00
CA PRO A 118 -1.61 0.04 -3.13
C PRO A 118 -0.18 0.61 -3.07
N GLY A 119 0.19 1.40 -4.08
CA GLY A 119 1.52 2.00 -4.16
C GLY A 119 2.64 1.08 -4.65
N PHE A 120 2.37 -0.22 -4.82
CA PHE A 120 3.38 -1.22 -5.11
C PHE A 120 3.08 -2.07 -6.36
N TRP A 121 1.86 -2.58 -6.49
CA TRP A 121 1.50 -3.50 -7.57
C TRP A 121 0.19 -3.12 -8.23
N TYR A 122 0.20 -3.02 -9.57
CA TYR A 122 -0.95 -2.71 -10.40
C TYR A 122 -1.08 -3.73 -11.54
N ARG A 123 -2.24 -4.36 -11.68
CA ARG A 123 -2.51 -5.41 -12.66
C ARG A 123 -1.53 -6.58 -12.50
N ARG A 124 -0.59 -6.71 -13.43
CA ARG A 124 0.50 -7.71 -13.42
C ARG A 124 1.89 -7.08 -13.42
N ASN A 125 1.99 -5.78 -13.28
CA ASN A 125 3.24 -5.03 -13.38
C ASN A 125 4.09 -5.38 -14.62
N LEU A 126 3.44 -5.76 -15.74
CA LEU A 126 4.12 -6.25 -16.94
C LEU A 126 5.01 -5.19 -17.63
N ARG A 127 4.83 -3.92 -17.32
CA ARG A 127 5.67 -2.82 -17.83
C ARG A 127 6.86 -2.51 -16.93
N SER A 128 6.98 -3.19 -15.79
CA SER A 128 8.12 -3.01 -14.88
C SER A 128 9.37 -3.73 -15.42
N PRO A 129 10.57 -3.20 -15.15
CA PRO A 129 11.82 -3.90 -15.43
C PRO A 129 11.92 -5.23 -14.66
N LYS A 130 12.80 -6.12 -15.12
CA LYS A 130 13.04 -7.44 -14.48
C LYS A 130 13.60 -7.32 -13.05
N GLU A 131 14.23 -6.20 -12.75
CA GLU A 131 14.79 -5.87 -11.43
C GLU A 131 13.78 -5.26 -10.47
N ALA A 132 12.54 -5.10 -10.91
CA ALA A 132 11.42 -4.62 -10.09
C ALA A 132 10.42 -5.76 -9.87
N PRO A 133 9.57 -5.67 -8.83
CA PRO A 133 8.47 -6.59 -8.64
C PRO A 133 7.54 -6.61 -9.85
N SER A 134 7.44 -7.74 -10.51
CA SER A 134 6.63 -7.90 -11.72
C SER A 134 6.27 -9.36 -11.97
N PHE A 135 5.26 -9.60 -12.77
CA PHE A 135 4.86 -10.92 -13.21
C PHE A 135 5.93 -11.63 -14.06
N HIS A 136 6.88 -10.87 -14.65
CA HIS A 136 8.04 -11.43 -15.34
C HIS A 136 9.04 -12.11 -14.36
N THR A 137 9.06 -11.67 -13.11
CA THR A 137 9.93 -12.22 -12.09
C THR A 137 9.28 -13.41 -11.40
N SER A 138 7.98 -13.28 -11.07
CA SER A 138 7.16 -14.32 -10.45
C SER A 138 5.68 -13.97 -10.60
N ASP A 139 4.85 -14.99 -10.67
CA ASP A 139 3.39 -14.90 -10.63
C ASP A 139 2.83 -14.95 -9.19
N SER A 140 3.70 -14.94 -8.20
CA SER A 140 3.38 -14.98 -6.77
C SER A 140 4.28 -13.99 -6.02
N TRP A 141 3.66 -13.11 -5.21
CA TRP A 141 4.39 -12.09 -4.45
C TRP A 141 3.79 -11.88 -3.07
N LEU A 142 4.66 -11.95 -2.06
CA LEU A 142 4.39 -11.56 -0.69
C LEU A 142 5.25 -10.36 -0.35
N VAL A 143 4.66 -9.35 0.28
CA VAL A 143 5.30 -8.05 0.49
C VAL A 143 5.04 -7.58 1.91
N ARG A 144 6.04 -7.01 2.51
CA ARG A 144 5.93 -6.37 3.82
C ARG A 144 4.97 -5.18 3.77
N GLU A 145 4.07 -5.09 4.75
CA GLU A 145 2.97 -4.13 4.75
C GLU A 145 3.38 -2.66 4.66
N ASP A 146 4.52 -2.28 5.24
CA ASP A 146 5.04 -0.90 5.20
C ASP A 146 5.57 -0.45 3.83
N ARG A 147 5.61 -1.35 2.86
CA ARG A 147 5.90 -1.00 1.47
C ARG A 147 4.67 -0.54 0.70
N LEU A 148 3.52 -0.67 1.31
CA LEU A 148 2.23 -0.37 0.70
C LEU A 148 1.67 0.95 1.26
N SER A 149 0.84 1.62 0.47
CA SER A 149 0.10 2.81 0.95
C SER A 149 -1.04 2.46 1.91
N ALA A 150 -1.49 1.20 1.88
CA ALA A 150 -2.40 0.59 2.85
C ALA A 150 -2.08 -0.92 2.92
N PRO A 151 -2.22 -1.59 4.08
CA PRO A 151 -1.86 -3.00 4.27
C PRO A 151 -2.90 -3.94 3.65
N LEU A 152 -2.99 -3.89 2.32
CA LEU A 152 -4.06 -4.50 1.56
C LEU A 152 -3.52 -5.22 0.32
N THR A 153 -4.14 -6.36 0.01
CA THR A 153 -4.02 -7.02 -1.30
C THR A 153 -5.41 -7.31 -1.84
N GLY A 154 -5.61 -7.00 -3.12
CA GLY A 154 -6.81 -7.33 -3.85
C GLY A 154 -6.53 -8.17 -5.10
N ILE A 155 -7.44 -9.09 -5.41
CA ILE A 155 -7.45 -9.94 -6.60
C ILE A 155 -8.76 -9.72 -7.34
N PHE A 156 -8.68 -9.36 -8.60
CA PHE A 156 -9.82 -9.18 -9.49
C PHE A 156 -9.78 -10.21 -10.64
N SER A 157 -10.84 -10.99 -10.78
CA SER A 157 -11.04 -11.89 -11.93
C SER A 157 -11.70 -11.12 -13.09
N GLU A 158 -10.97 -10.94 -14.18
CA GLU A 158 -11.51 -10.27 -15.36
C GLU A 158 -12.66 -11.06 -16.02
N LYS A 159 -12.59 -12.38 -15.91
CA LYS A 159 -13.60 -13.27 -16.48
C LYS A 159 -14.90 -13.26 -15.67
N ASP A 160 -14.79 -13.41 -14.34
CA ASP A 160 -15.92 -13.54 -13.43
C ASP A 160 -16.50 -12.18 -13.02
N LYS A 161 -15.77 -11.08 -13.30
CA LYS A 161 -16.11 -9.71 -12.87
C LYS A 161 -16.26 -9.58 -11.35
N LYS A 162 -15.54 -10.44 -10.62
CA LYS A 162 -15.53 -10.50 -9.15
C LYS A 162 -14.17 -10.18 -8.60
N PHE A 163 -14.14 -9.68 -7.40
CA PHE A 163 -12.91 -9.43 -6.68
C PHE A 163 -12.98 -9.88 -5.22
N MET A 164 -11.82 -10.08 -4.65
CA MET A 164 -11.64 -10.33 -3.22
C MET A 164 -10.46 -9.49 -2.72
N ILE A 165 -10.62 -8.90 -1.54
CA ILE A 165 -9.59 -8.11 -0.86
C ILE A 165 -9.39 -8.60 0.55
N VAL A 166 -8.15 -8.51 1.02
CA VAL A 166 -7.78 -8.66 2.43
C VAL A 166 -7.02 -7.42 2.87
N ASN A 167 -7.39 -6.87 4.01
CA ASN A 167 -6.66 -5.79 4.65
C ASN A 167 -6.51 -6.04 6.16
N ARG A 168 -5.40 -5.60 6.71
CA ARG A 168 -5.13 -5.70 8.13
C ARG A 168 -5.70 -4.50 8.87
N LEU A 169 -6.30 -4.73 10.04
CA LEU A 169 -6.93 -3.68 10.85
C LEU A 169 -6.08 -3.25 12.05
N ASP A 170 -5.02 -3.99 12.37
CA ASP A 170 -4.17 -3.65 13.51
C ASP A 170 -3.37 -2.37 13.25
N ASP A 171 -3.15 -1.59 14.30
CA ASP A 171 -2.35 -0.37 14.21
C ASP A 171 -0.89 -0.67 13.86
N PHE A 172 -0.34 0.14 12.96
CA PHE A 172 1.08 0.15 12.66
C PHE A 172 1.82 0.99 13.69
N ALA A 173 2.30 0.36 14.74
CA ALA A 173 3.34 0.98 15.54
C ALA A 173 4.67 0.88 14.79
N VAL A 174 5.49 1.91 14.89
CA VAL A 174 6.80 1.94 14.22
C VAL A 174 7.63 0.76 14.71
N ASP A 175 8.09 -0.04 13.75
CA ASP A 175 9.03 -1.12 14.02
C ASP A 175 10.43 -0.52 14.28
N ALA A 176 11.00 -0.87 15.42
CA ALA A 176 12.39 -0.55 15.71
C ALA A 176 13.31 -1.43 14.87
N LEU A 177 13.55 -1.02 13.62
CA LEU A 177 14.63 -1.50 12.77
C LEU A 177 14.74 -3.00 12.57
N SER A 178 14.14 -3.47 11.51
CA SER A 178 14.59 -4.69 10.87
C SER A 178 15.70 -4.35 9.87
N THR A 179 16.93 -4.68 10.21
CA THR A 179 17.97 -4.82 9.19
C THR A 179 17.66 -6.08 8.40
N HIS A 180 17.32 -5.94 7.13
CA HIS A 180 17.16 -7.08 6.23
C HIS A 180 18.52 -7.75 6.05
N LYS A 181 18.60 -8.96 6.55
CA LYS A 181 19.64 -9.92 6.15
C LYS A 181 19.06 -10.85 5.10
N GLU A 182 19.90 -11.50 4.31
CA GLU A 182 19.44 -12.53 3.39
C GLU A 182 18.79 -13.68 4.17
N GLY A 183 17.62 -14.13 3.69
CA GLY A 183 16.94 -15.30 4.23
C GLY A 183 16.12 -15.04 5.50
N GLU A 184 16.44 -15.71 6.59
CA GLU A 184 15.70 -15.62 7.85
C GLU A 184 16.19 -14.49 8.74
N VAL A 185 15.24 -13.80 9.41
CA VAL A 185 15.52 -12.73 10.36
C VAL A 185 14.90 -13.05 11.71
N ILE A 186 15.76 -13.17 12.72
CA ILE A 186 15.32 -13.23 14.10
C ILE A 186 15.18 -11.80 14.62
N LEU A 187 13.96 -11.38 14.95
CA LEU A 187 13.69 -10.05 15.44
C LEU A 187 14.21 -9.89 16.88
N SER A 188 14.99 -8.86 17.11
CA SER A 188 15.51 -8.52 18.44
C SER A 188 14.48 -7.88 19.38
N GLY A 189 13.31 -7.54 18.85
CA GLY A 189 12.20 -6.92 19.58
C GLY A 189 10.85 -7.28 18.96
N LYS A 190 9.79 -6.60 19.41
CA LYS A 190 8.46 -6.75 18.83
C LYS A 190 8.35 -5.90 17.57
N THR A 191 7.80 -6.49 16.51
CA THR A 191 7.35 -5.76 15.33
C THR A 191 5.84 -5.63 15.33
N SER A 192 5.32 -4.63 14.63
CA SER A 192 3.90 -4.54 14.29
C SER A 192 3.63 -4.88 12.82
N LEU A 193 4.70 -5.17 12.06
CA LEU A 193 4.61 -5.37 10.61
C LEU A 193 4.32 -6.82 10.25
N GLY A 194 3.26 -7.02 9.51
CA GLY A 194 2.95 -8.26 8.83
C GLY A 194 3.32 -8.21 7.35
N PHE A 195 2.72 -9.11 6.61
CA PHE A 195 2.83 -9.19 5.16
C PHE A 195 1.48 -9.50 4.52
N THR A 196 1.35 -9.12 3.27
CA THR A 196 0.22 -9.46 2.43
C THR A 196 0.68 -9.67 0.99
N GLY A 197 -0.12 -10.38 0.19
CA GLY A 197 0.19 -10.62 -1.20
C GLY A 197 -0.74 -11.62 -1.85
N PHE A 198 -0.31 -12.09 -3.00
CA PHE A 198 -1.02 -13.09 -3.80
C PHE A 198 -0.08 -14.21 -4.22
N GLU A 199 -0.65 -15.39 -4.43
CA GLU A 199 0.08 -16.56 -4.91
C GLU A 199 -0.72 -17.32 -5.96
N ASN A 200 0.01 -18.05 -6.79
CA ASN A 200 -0.53 -19.05 -7.69
C ASN A 200 -0.41 -20.42 -7.03
N LYS A 201 -1.52 -20.99 -6.63
CA LYS A 201 -1.57 -22.39 -6.16
C LYS A 201 -2.27 -23.26 -7.18
N GLN A 202 -1.49 -23.99 -7.95
CA GLN A 202 -2.00 -24.92 -8.97
C GLN A 202 -3.01 -24.29 -9.96
N GLY A 203 -2.75 -23.05 -10.36
CA GLY A 203 -3.61 -22.32 -11.30
C GLY A 203 -4.77 -21.55 -10.66
N VAL A 204 -4.89 -21.56 -9.34
CA VAL A 204 -5.87 -20.78 -8.57
C VAL A 204 -5.18 -19.61 -7.88
N SER A 205 -5.78 -18.43 -7.97
CA SER A 205 -5.30 -17.26 -7.23
C SER A 205 -5.66 -17.34 -5.75
N VAL A 206 -4.69 -16.99 -4.92
CA VAL A 206 -4.80 -17.07 -3.47
C VAL A 206 -4.36 -15.76 -2.86
N LEU A 207 -5.14 -15.21 -1.93
CA LEU A 207 -4.71 -14.15 -1.03
C LEU A 207 -3.89 -14.75 0.10
N SER A 208 -2.66 -14.27 0.28
CA SER A 208 -1.78 -14.75 1.36
C SER A 208 -1.34 -13.58 2.23
N PHE A 209 -1.46 -13.76 3.54
CA PHE A 209 -1.17 -12.74 4.52
C PHE A 209 -0.73 -13.37 5.85
N GLY A 210 -0.12 -12.60 6.70
CA GLY A 210 0.36 -13.13 7.97
C GLY A 210 1.22 -12.18 8.78
N PHE A 211 1.88 -12.75 9.82
CA PHE A 211 2.65 -11.99 10.78
C PHE A 211 3.72 -12.90 11.45
N PRO A 212 4.92 -12.40 11.79
CA PRO A 212 5.48 -11.13 11.32
C PRO A 212 5.78 -11.16 9.82
N TYR A 213 6.41 -10.14 9.30
CA TYR A 213 6.57 -9.95 7.86
C TYR A 213 7.35 -11.08 7.16
N ARG A 214 6.95 -11.32 5.89
CA ARG A 214 7.61 -12.20 4.92
C ARG A 214 7.63 -11.50 3.57
N GLU A 215 8.73 -11.60 2.84
CA GLU A 215 8.84 -11.13 1.46
C GLU A 215 9.32 -12.27 0.57
N ALA A 216 8.56 -12.60 -0.45
CA ALA A 216 8.85 -13.69 -1.38
C ALA A 216 8.28 -13.38 -2.78
N PRO A 217 8.88 -13.88 -3.88
CA PRO A 217 10.10 -14.66 -3.96
C PRO A 217 11.38 -13.83 -3.79
N LYS A 218 11.24 -12.52 -3.73
CA LYS A 218 12.31 -11.54 -3.56
C LYS A 218 11.88 -10.46 -2.59
N SER A 219 12.84 -9.89 -1.88
CA SER A 219 12.65 -8.69 -1.09
C SER A 219 12.92 -7.45 -1.95
N TYR A 220 12.04 -6.43 -1.86
CA TYR A 220 12.23 -5.18 -2.55
C TYR A 220 13.03 -4.21 -1.68
N ILE A 221 14.26 -3.92 -2.06
CA ILE A 221 15.13 -3.06 -1.27
C ILE A 221 14.94 -1.58 -1.63
N ARG A 222 14.98 -1.27 -2.93
CA ARG A 222 14.82 0.08 -3.47
C ARG A 222 14.60 0.00 -4.98
N LYS A 223 14.40 1.15 -5.63
CA LYS A 223 14.23 1.24 -7.08
C LYS A 223 15.24 0.36 -7.83
N LEU A 224 14.75 -0.56 -8.64
CA LEU A 224 15.54 -1.50 -9.45
C LEU A 224 16.53 -2.37 -8.65
N THR A 225 16.17 -2.71 -7.42
CA THR A 225 17.03 -3.58 -6.59
C THR A 225 16.17 -4.56 -5.84
N LEU A 226 16.31 -5.83 -6.18
CA LEU A 226 15.73 -6.96 -5.50
C LEU A 226 16.80 -7.74 -4.72
N ALA A 227 16.48 -8.21 -3.55
CA ALA A 227 17.29 -9.11 -2.73
C ALA A 227 16.61 -10.48 -2.62
N PRO A 228 17.27 -11.50 -2.08
CA PRO A 228 16.65 -12.79 -1.73
C PRO A 228 15.40 -12.62 -0.86
N ALA A 229 14.57 -13.64 -0.84
CA ALA A 229 13.40 -13.73 0.04
C ALA A 229 13.79 -13.58 1.52
N VAL A 230 12.87 -13.03 2.32
CA VAL A 230 13.08 -12.84 3.77
C VAL A 230 11.87 -13.34 4.53
N THR A 231 12.12 -14.08 5.61
CA THR A 231 11.10 -14.47 6.59
C THR A 231 11.54 -14.01 7.99
N ALA A 232 10.72 -13.19 8.63
CA ALA A 232 10.97 -12.71 9.98
C ALA A 232 10.31 -13.63 11.02
N TYR A 233 11.00 -13.84 12.14
CA TYR A 233 10.51 -14.60 13.29
C TYR A 233 10.50 -13.72 14.52
N GLN A 234 9.33 -13.58 15.15
CA GLN A 234 9.17 -12.86 16.40
C GLN A 234 9.16 -13.79 17.58
N HIS A 235 9.85 -13.39 18.65
CA HIS A 235 9.80 -14.09 19.92
C HIS A 235 8.45 -13.89 20.61
N LEU A 236 7.86 -14.97 21.05
CA LEU A 236 6.67 -14.99 21.89
C LEU A 236 7.01 -15.82 23.13
N LYS A 237 7.04 -15.17 24.29
CA LYS A 237 7.36 -15.82 25.55
C LYS A 237 6.22 -16.70 26.03
N LYS A 238 6.55 -17.73 26.80
CA LYS A 238 5.55 -18.59 27.45
C LYS A 238 4.46 -17.75 28.15
N GLY A 239 3.21 -18.06 27.83
CA GLY A 239 2.02 -17.38 28.33
C GLY A 239 1.67 -16.06 27.64
N GLU A 240 2.54 -15.53 26.76
CA GLU A 240 2.19 -14.35 25.96
C GLU A 240 1.17 -14.70 24.88
N THR A 241 0.34 -13.71 24.58
CA THR A 241 -0.70 -13.77 23.55
C THR A 241 -0.57 -12.61 22.59
N ILE A 242 -0.69 -12.90 21.30
CA ILE A 242 -0.84 -11.91 20.22
C ILE A 242 -2.24 -12.04 19.61
N LEU A 243 -2.86 -10.90 19.32
CA LEU A 243 -4.08 -10.79 18.54
C LEU A 243 -3.75 -10.10 17.23
N LEU A 244 -4.24 -10.68 16.13
CA LEU A 244 -4.08 -10.18 14.77
C LEU A 244 -5.45 -10.12 14.12
N THR A 245 -5.76 -9.03 13.43
CA THR A 245 -7.11 -8.82 12.87
C THR A 245 -7.03 -8.45 11.41
N TRP A 246 -7.71 -9.21 10.58
CA TRP A 246 -7.89 -8.93 9.16
C TRP A 246 -9.37 -8.78 8.82
N GLN A 247 -9.64 -7.96 7.84
CA GLN A 247 -10.94 -7.85 7.22
C GLN A 247 -10.85 -8.35 5.78
N ILE A 248 -11.80 -9.16 5.38
CA ILE A 248 -11.89 -9.75 4.04
C ILE A 248 -13.21 -9.33 3.44
N ALA A 249 -13.16 -8.81 2.23
CA ALA A 249 -14.32 -8.39 1.48
C ALA A 249 -14.30 -8.98 0.07
N GLU A 250 -15.48 -9.21 -0.48
CA GLU A 250 -15.65 -9.59 -1.87
C GLU A 250 -16.71 -8.71 -2.53
N GLY A 251 -16.65 -8.59 -3.84
CA GLY A 251 -17.60 -7.80 -4.60
C GLY A 251 -17.50 -8.05 -6.09
N GLU A 252 -18.28 -7.26 -6.84
CA GLU A 252 -18.27 -7.27 -8.30
C GLU A 252 -17.76 -5.94 -8.83
N ALA A 253 -17.05 -5.98 -9.95
CA ALA A 253 -16.56 -4.80 -10.64
C ALA A 253 -16.62 -5.02 -12.17
N LYS A 254 -16.96 -3.99 -12.91
CA LYS A 254 -17.05 -4.06 -14.38
C LYS A 254 -15.69 -4.22 -15.05
N ASP A 255 -14.65 -3.64 -14.45
CA ASP A 255 -13.29 -3.70 -14.94
C ASP A 255 -12.29 -3.43 -13.78
N TYR A 256 -10.99 -3.49 -14.09
CA TYR A 256 -9.94 -3.27 -13.12
C TYR A 256 -9.95 -1.86 -12.49
N SER A 257 -10.34 -0.83 -13.22
CA SER A 257 -10.39 0.54 -12.69
C SER A 257 -11.51 0.70 -11.67
N ASP A 258 -12.65 0.11 -11.96
CA ASP A 258 -13.81 0.04 -11.08
C ASP A 258 -13.48 -0.76 -9.79
N PHE A 259 -12.80 -1.89 -9.93
CA PHE A 259 -12.27 -2.64 -8.79
C PHE A 259 -11.35 -1.81 -7.90
N VAL A 260 -10.41 -1.06 -8.50
CA VAL A 260 -9.50 -0.19 -7.73
C VAL A 260 -10.27 0.92 -7.04
N GLN A 261 -11.26 1.53 -7.70
CA GLN A 261 -12.11 2.55 -7.09
C GLN A 261 -12.85 1.99 -5.88
N HIS A 262 -13.56 0.87 -6.00
CA HIS A 262 -14.26 0.21 -4.89
C HIS A 262 -13.31 -0.15 -3.74
N THR A 263 -12.10 -0.60 -4.07
CA THR A 263 -11.08 -0.92 -3.05
C THR A 263 -10.65 0.32 -2.26
N TRP A 264 -10.45 1.47 -2.92
CA TRP A 264 -10.10 2.72 -2.24
C TRP A 264 -11.25 3.28 -1.39
N GLU A 265 -12.47 3.27 -1.89
CA GLU A 265 -13.67 3.67 -1.14
C GLU A 265 -13.80 2.82 0.11
N TYR A 266 -13.71 1.50 -0.03
CA TYR A 266 -13.71 0.55 1.08
C TYR A 266 -12.60 0.80 2.11
N CYS A 267 -11.35 1.03 1.67
CA CYS A 267 -10.25 1.35 2.56
C CYS A 267 -10.47 2.66 3.30
N TYR A 268 -10.94 3.69 2.59
CA TYR A 268 -11.22 5.00 3.19
C TYR A 268 -12.27 4.89 4.30
N ASP A 269 -13.36 4.17 4.04
CA ASP A 269 -14.44 3.98 5.01
C ASP A 269 -13.97 3.13 6.20
N THR A 270 -13.20 2.06 5.94
CA THR A 270 -12.67 1.17 6.98
C THR A 270 -11.71 1.90 7.92
N TYR A 271 -10.74 2.63 7.39
CA TYR A 271 -9.73 3.31 8.21
C TYR A 271 -10.19 4.67 8.72
N SER A 272 -11.21 5.28 8.08
CA SER A 272 -11.79 6.58 8.46
C SER A 272 -10.70 7.58 8.88
N PRO A 273 -9.73 7.90 8.00
CA PRO A 273 -8.57 8.70 8.38
C PRO A 273 -9.01 10.06 8.87
N LYS A 274 -8.55 10.42 10.07
CA LYS A 274 -8.84 11.73 10.64
C LYS A 274 -8.04 12.79 9.92
N LEU A 275 -8.65 13.95 9.71
CA LEU A 275 -7.94 15.12 9.24
C LEU A 275 -6.80 15.44 10.22
N VAL A 276 -5.61 15.66 9.66
CA VAL A 276 -4.48 16.13 10.45
C VAL A 276 -4.73 17.59 10.81
N ASP A 277 -4.83 17.89 12.09
CA ASP A 277 -4.87 19.27 12.55
C ASP A 277 -3.47 19.90 12.35
N THR A 278 -3.40 20.89 11.48
CA THR A 278 -2.15 21.59 11.20
C THR A 278 -2.25 23.02 11.77
N PRO A 279 -1.17 23.52 12.42
CA PRO A 279 -1.17 24.89 12.96
C PRO A 279 -1.13 25.96 11.86
N TYR A 280 -1.04 25.55 10.59
CA TYR A 280 -0.91 26.45 9.46
C TYR A 280 -2.16 26.46 8.60
N SER A 281 -2.67 27.67 8.30
CA SER A 281 -3.75 27.83 7.33
C SER A 281 -3.26 27.53 5.91
N ILE A 282 -4.21 27.21 5.01
CA ILE A 282 -3.92 27.02 3.59
C ILE A 282 -3.27 28.29 2.99
N GLU A 283 -3.76 29.45 3.37
CA GLU A 283 -3.23 30.75 2.94
C GLU A 283 -1.79 30.95 3.38
N TYR A 284 -1.47 30.60 4.64
CA TYR A 284 -0.10 30.65 5.13
C TYR A 284 0.80 29.71 4.34
N MET A 285 0.36 28.47 4.06
CA MET A 285 1.14 27.51 3.28
C MET A 285 1.37 27.97 1.85
N LYS A 286 0.33 28.50 1.17
CA LYS A 286 0.45 29.11 -0.16
C LYS A 286 1.44 30.29 -0.16
N GLN A 287 1.37 31.14 0.85
CA GLN A 287 2.25 32.30 1.00
C GLN A 287 3.72 31.87 1.23
N ALA A 288 3.95 30.88 2.10
CA ALA A 288 5.29 30.37 2.36
C ALA A 288 5.91 29.70 1.11
N LEU A 289 5.12 28.92 0.37
CA LEU A 289 5.54 28.31 -0.90
C LEU A 289 5.81 29.38 -1.96
N SER A 290 5.01 30.43 -2.04
CA SER A 290 5.20 31.56 -2.97
C SER A 290 6.50 32.30 -2.67
N GLN A 291 6.82 32.51 -1.41
CA GLN A 291 8.07 33.13 -1.03
C GLN A 291 9.26 32.25 -1.41
N PHE A 292 9.11 30.92 -1.29
CA PHE A 292 10.13 29.99 -1.76
C PHE A 292 10.32 30.09 -3.29
N PHE A 293 9.25 30.17 -4.09
CA PHE A 293 9.36 30.36 -5.53
C PHE A 293 10.13 31.64 -5.87
N VAL A 294 9.84 32.75 -5.21
CA VAL A 294 10.58 34.01 -5.44
C VAL A 294 12.05 33.87 -5.13
N SER A 295 12.39 33.28 -3.98
CA SER A 295 13.79 33.12 -3.55
C SER A 295 14.56 32.09 -4.37
N SER A 296 13.85 31.14 -5.00
CA SER A 296 14.45 30.05 -5.80
C SER A 296 14.47 30.32 -7.30
N PHE A 297 14.01 31.50 -7.74
CA PHE A 297 14.01 31.85 -9.15
C PHE A 297 15.44 32.01 -9.70
N VAL A 298 15.72 31.32 -10.78
CA VAL A 298 17.01 31.39 -11.50
C VAL A 298 16.83 32.22 -12.76
N ASP A 299 17.30 33.45 -12.74
CA ASP A 299 17.22 34.40 -13.87
C ASP A 299 18.40 34.22 -14.85
N LYS A 300 18.68 32.96 -15.17
CA LYS A 300 19.72 32.56 -16.14
C LYS A 300 19.23 31.31 -16.86
N TYR A 301 19.45 31.23 -18.16
CA TYR A 301 19.04 30.06 -18.93
C TYR A 301 19.69 28.76 -18.42
N PRO A 302 18.92 27.68 -18.26
CA PRO A 302 17.46 27.59 -18.36
C PRO A 302 16.75 28.26 -17.18
N LEU A 303 15.77 29.14 -17.46
CA LEU A 303 15.01 29.83 -16.44
C LEU A 303 14.08 28.83 -15.72
N VAL A 304 14.17 28.78 -14.42
CA VAL A 304 13.40 27.84 -13.59
C VAL A 304 13.12 28.41 -12.21
N TYR A 305 12.06 27.93 -11.57
CA TYR A 305 12.02 27.90 -10.11
C TYR A 305 12.79 26.67 -9.65
N ASN A 306 13.88 26.85 -8.97
CA ASN A 306 14.72 25.75 -8.50
C ASN A 306 14.01 25.02 -7.36
N SER A 307 13.81 23.71 -7.50
CA SER A 307 13.19 22.86 -6.47
C SER A 307 14.20 22.12 -5.58
N GLY A 308 15.49 22.29 -5.83
CA GLY A 308 16.55 21.66 -5.06
C GLY A 308 16.91 22.47 -3.82
N ILE A 309 16.63 21.96 -2.63
CA ILE A 309 17.13 22.50 -1.36
C ILE A 309 18.15 21.54 -0.78
N HIS A 310 19.29 22.06 -0.40
CA HIS A 310 20.26 21.29 0.36
C HIS A 310 19.92 21.40 1.85
N LEU A 311 19.30 20.38 2.43
CA LEU A 311 18.75 20.39 3.79
C LEU A 311 19.74 20.74 4.92
N ARG A 312 21.06 20.60 4.68
CA ARG A 312 22.07 20.93 5.69
C ARG A 312 22.50 22.40 5.67
N THR A 313 22.33 23.06 4.54
CA THR A 313 22.87 24.41 4.32
C THR A 313 21.80 25.42 3.97
N ASP A 314 20.54 25.00 3.88
CA ASP A 314 19.38 25.79 3.41
C ASP A 314 19.63 26.51 2.07
N ALA A 315 20.67 26.09 1.35
CA ALA A 315 21.04 26.68 0.07
C ALA A 315 20.22 26.09 -1.06
N CYS A 316 19.63 26.95 -1.89
CA CYS A 316 19.09 26.56 -3.17
C CYS A 316 20.23 26.23 -4.13
N THR A 317 20.37 24.98 -4.51
CA THR A 317 21.35 24.58 -5.52
C THR A 317 20.70 24.64 -6.89
N SER A 318 21.27 25.45 -7.78
CA SER A 318 20.93 25.38 -9.20
C SER A 318 21.58 24.14 -9.80
N ASN A 319 20.79 23.18 -10.26
CA ASN A 319 21.31 22.01 -10.99
C ASN A 319 21.65 22.31 -12.44
N GLY A 320 21.38 23.53 -12.91
CA GLY A 320 21.66 23.93 -14.30
C GLY A 320 20.88 23.12 -15.36
N GLN A 321 19.91 22.31 -14.94
CA GLN A 321 19.11 21.47 -15.82
C GLN A 321 17.62 21.81 -15.71
N ALA A 322 16.98 21.93 -16.85
CA ALA A 322 15.55 22.10 -16.96
C ALA A 322 14.88 20.72 -17.04
N GLU A 323 14.36 20.25 -15.93
CA GLU A 323 13.67 18.96 -15.86
C GLU A 323 12.22 19.08 -16.34
N VAL A 324 12.00 19.19 -17.65
CA VAL A 324 10.66 19.35 -18.22
C VAL A 324 9.88 18.03 -18.22
N GLY A 325 10.55 16.95 -18.58
CA GLY A 325 9.92 15.63 -18.76
C GLY A 325 9.85 14.77 -17.50
N PHE A 326 10.77 14.97 -16.56
CA PHE A 326 10.83 14.22 -15.33
C PHE A 326 10.08 14.98 -14.22
N ILE A 327 8.89 14.44 -13.86
CA ILE A 327 7.97 15.02 -12.87
C ILE A 327 7.31 16.35 -13.33
N GLY A 328 7.62 16.88 -14.50
CA GLY A 328 7.00 18.11 -15.03
C GLY A 328 7.23 19.36 -14.18
N ARG A 329 8.24 19.38 -13.31
CA ARG A 329 8.41 20.38 -12.25
C ARG A 329 8.53 21.79 -12.76
N VAL A 330 9.26 22.01 -13.84
CA VAL A 330 9.58 23.37 -14.28
C VAL A 330 8.36 24.14 -14.73
N LEU A 331 7.61 23.58 -15.68
CA LEU A 331 6.42 24.24 -16.22
C LEU A 331 5.25 24.21 -15.25
N LEU A 332 5.10 23.13 -14.49
CA LEU A 332 4.05 23.04 -13.48
C LEU A 332 4.28 24.02 -12.32
N ASN A 333 5.53 24.15 -11.85
CA ASN A 333 5.88 25.15 -10.83
C ASN A 333 5.66 26.58 -11.34
N ALA A 334 6.04 26.86 -12.58
CA ALA A 334 5.79 28.15 -13.21
C ALA A 334 4.28 28.43 -13.35
N PHE A 335 3.48 27.42 -13.70
CA PHE A 335 2.04 27.55 -13.81
C PHE A 335 1.40 27.82 -12.44
N ASN A 336 1.72 27.04 -11.43
CA ASN A 336 1.18 27.23 -10.08
C ASN A 336 1.58 28.60 -9.50
N ALA A 337 2.80 29.04 -9.72
CA ALA A 337 3.26 30.36 -9.28
C ALA A 337 2.56 31.49 -10.05
N TRP A 338 2.32 31.32 -11.35
CA TRP A 338 1.60 32.28 -12.18
C TRP A 338 0.15 32.40 -11.76
N GLU A 339 -0.54 31.27 -11.56
CA GLU A 339 -1.94 31.22 -11.11
C GLU A 339 -2.11 31.91 -9.74
N TYR A 340 -1.28 31.55 -8.77
CA TYR A 340 -1.27 32.18 -7.46
C TYR A 340 -0.90 33.68 -7.53
N GLY A 341 0.00 34.06 -8.45
CA GLY A 341 0.35 35.44 -8.74
C GLY A 341 -0.87 36.27 -9.16
N TRP A 342 -1.77 35.70 -9.96
CA TRP A 342 -3.04 36.35 -10.32
C TRP A 342 -4.02 36.35 -9.16
N GLU A 343 -4.17 35.26 -8.42
CA GLU A 343 -5.07 35.17 -7.26
C GLU A 343 -4.73 36.21 -6.20
N CYS A 344 -3.44 36.46 -5.91
CA CYS A 344 -2.96 37.33 -4.85
C CYS A 344 -2.35 38.66 -5.34
N ASN A 345 -2.50 38.98 -6.62
CA ASN A 345 -1.92 40.19 -7.26
C ASN A 345 -0.40 40.33 -7.03
N ARG A 346 0.37 39.24 -7.14
CA ARG A 346 1.83 39.20 -6.99
C ARG A 346 2.52 39.34 -8.35
N GLU A 347 2.96 40.54 -8.70
CA GLU A 347 3.60 40.84 -9.99
C GLU A 347 4.93 40.11 -10.20
N ASP A 348 5.70 39.88 -9.15
CA ASP A 348 6.94 39.13 -9.19
C ASP A 348 6.72 37.69 -9.67
N LEU A 349 5.68 36.99 -9.15
CA LEU A 349 5.33 35.63 -9.57
C LEU A 349 4.82 35.59 -11.02
N LYS A 350 3.96 36.53 -11.40
CA LYS A 350 3.44 36.64 -12.77
C LYS A 350 4.60 36.84 -13.77
N THR A 351 5.48 37.80 -13.48
CA THR A 351 6.59 38.18 -14.36
C THR A 351 7.58 37.03 -14.49
N ASN A 352 8.03 36.42 -13.38
CA ASN A 352 9.00 35.34 -13.40
C ASN A 352 8.47 34.08 -14.10
N SER A 353 7.21 33.74 -13.86
CA SER A 353 6.55 32.61 -14.53
C SER A 353 6.41 32.84 -16.04
N THR A 354 6.03 34.04 -16.45
CA THR A 354 5.96 34.40 -17.88
C THR A 354 7.32 34.32 -18.55
N LYS A 355 8.39 34.80 -17.91
CA LYS A 355 9.76 34.63 -18.41
C LYS A 355 10.12 33.15 -18.59
N ILE A 356 9.74 32.29 -17.66
CA ILE A 356 9.96 30.83 -17.78
C ILE A 356 9.24 30.30 -19.01
N PHE A 357 7.94 30.55 -19.15
CA PHE A 357 7.16 30.11 -20.32
C PHE A 357 7.76 30.60 -21.63
N ASP A 358 8.07 31.86 -21.74
CA ASP A 358 8.65 32.46 -22.95
C ASP A 358 10.01 31.82 -23.28
N SER A 359 10.81 31.54 -22.28
CA SER A 359 12.12 30.87 -22.45
C SER A 359 11.95 29.49 -23.07
N TYR A 360 10.97 28.70 -22.59
CA TYR A 360 10.70 27.38 -23.14
C TYR A 360 10.07 27.42 -24.52
N LEU A 361 9.12 28.33 -24.74
CA LEU A 361 8.51 28.51 -26.07
C LEU A 361 9.55 28.88 -27.13
N LYS A 362 10.53 29.70 -26.79
CA LYS A 362 11.57 30.15 -27.73
C LYS A 362 12.66 29.10 -27.97
N ASN A 363 13.04 28.33 -26.95
CA ASN A 363 14.26 27.55 -26.98
C ASN A 363 14.06 26.04 -26.99
N GLU A 364 12.93 25.55 -26.46
CA GLU A 364 12.71 24.13 -26.23
C GLU A 364 11.59 23.50 -27.10
N ILE A 365 10.66 24.30 -27.61
CA ILE A 365 9.64 23.77 -28.53
C ILE A 365 10.30 23.44 -29.87
N GLY A 366 10.29 22.17 -30.21
CA GLY A 366 10.91 21.63 -31.44
C GLY A 366 12.26 20.92 -31.23
N ARG A 367 12.83 20.96 -30.05
CA ARG A 367 13.95 20.09 -29.67
C ARG A 367 13.38 18.79 -29.02
N ALA A 368 12.76 17.96 -29.83
CA ALA A 368 12.59 16.56 -29.41
C ALA A 368 14.00 15.98 -29.18
N HIS A 369 14.23 15.37 -28.03
CA HIS A 369 15.45 14.61 -27.83
C HIS A 369 15.53 13.52 -28.91
N VAL A 370 16.48 13.71 -29.80
CA VAL A 370 16.91 12.67 -30.74
C VAL A 370 17.86 11.74 -29.98
#